data_36369b450034ce8c97db4bf36dbf7059
#
_entry.id   36369b450034ce8c97db4bf36dbf7059
#
_cell.length_a   1.000
_cell.length_b   1.000
_cell.length_c   1.000
_cell.angle_alpha   90.00
_cell.angle_beta   90.00
_cell.angle_gamma   90.00
#
_symmetry.space_group_name_H-M   'P 1'
#
loop_
_entity.id
_entity.type
_entity.pdbx_description
1 polymer ?
#
loop_
_entity_poly.entity_id
_entity_poly.type
_entity_poly.pdbx_seq_one_letter_code
_entity_poly.pdbx_strand_id
1 'polypeptide(L)'
;MQYRYLAVGLLLTLVSCGEISPSSSSDRFSTTPDKFPVQAGQVDEASGIAASRTMDGRLWVQEDSGTPAQINLMTTDGKLEKRFPLPGINNRDWEDLAIGPGPQDGVSYLYLADIGDNFKQNQESYIYRFPEPKNTNETISGIERISFRYPDGPRDAEAILLDAQTRDLWIVSKSEEKVRLYRLPYPQSTADVKTADYYGELPLNLITGGSMSSDGKDILLKSYLGTYYWRRNDGQSVADAMQKTAAKTLASEALGIQGEAICFDRNNNGYYTLPEKGNQSSVTLNYYKRL
;
A
#
# COMPACT_ATOMS: atom_id res chain seq x y z
N MET A 1 59.92 -9.39 -63.10
CA MET A 1 58.57 -9.74 -62.66
C MET A 1 58.43 -9.36 -61.18
N GLN A 2 57.80 -8.21 -60.93
CA GLN A 2 57.58 -7.74 -59.54
C GLN A 2 56.14 -8.00 -59.16
N TYR A 3 55.89 -8.78 -58.12
CA TYR A 3 54.53 -8.99 -57.55
C TYR A 3 54.28 -7.97 -56.41
N ARG A 4 53.31 -7.13 -56.62
CA ARG A 4 52.75 -6.21 -55.58
C ARG A 4 51.67 -6.94 -54.78
N TYR A 5 51.87 -7.11 -53.47
CA TYR A 5 50.88 -7.56 -52.57
C TYR A 5 50.00 -6.36 -52.07
N LEU A 6 48.69 -6.41 -52.34
CA LEU A 6 47.70 -5.50 -51.78
C LEU A 6 47.31 -6.05 -50.43
N ALA A 7 47.56 -5.29 -49.38
CA ALA A 7 47.01 -5.60 -48.05
C ALA A 7 45.64 -4.91 -47.92
N VAL A 8 44.58 -5.73 -47.76
CA VAL A 8 43.22 -5.27 -47.43
C VAL A 8 43.13 -5.22 -45.92
N GLY A 9 43.08 -4.02 -45.36
CA GLY A 9 42.81 -3.80 -43.93
C GLY A 9 41.33 -3.93 -43.62
N LEU A 10 40.96 -4.92 -42.82
CA LEU A 10 39.62 -5.12 -42.31
C LEU A 10 39.43 -4.23 -41.07
N LEU A 11 38.60 -3.19 -41.19
CA LEU A 11 38.23 -2.30 -40.09
C LEU A 11 37.09 -2.96 -39.32
N LEU A 12 37.39 -3.56 -38.14
CA LEU A 12 36.37 -4.02 -37.22
C LEU A 12 35.85 -2.80 -36.40
N THR A 13 34.63 -2.37 -36.68
CA THR A 13 33.90 -1.45 -35.81
C THR A 13 33.29 -2.22 -34.66
N LEU A 14 33.83 -2.05 -33.45
CA LEU A 14 33.23 -2.50 -32.21
C LEU A 14 32.02 -1.62 -31.90
N VAL A 15 30.81 -2.17 -32.13
CA VAL A 15 29.59 -1.58 -31.59
C VAL A 15 29.53 -1.92 -30.11
N SER A 16 29.86 -0.96 -29.28
CA SER A 16 29.62 -1.06 -27.82
C SER A 16 28.14 -0.97 -27.59
N CYS A 17 27.48 -2.11 -27.34
CA CYS A 17 26.18 -2.13 -26.69
C CYS A 17 26.38 -1.65 -25.25
N GLY A 18 26.04 -0.39 -24.99
CA GLY A 18 25.88 0.10 -23.63
C GLY A 18 24.75 -0.68 -22.96
N GLU A 19 25.10 -1.56 -22.02
CA GLU A 19 24.12 -2.14 -21.09
C GLU A 19 23.44 -1.00 -20.33
N ILE A 20 22.17 -0.78 -20.62
CA ILE A 20 21.32 0.06 -19.76
C ILE A 20 21.10 -0.77 -18.50
N SER A 21 21.96 -0.57 -17.50
CA SER A 21 21.70 -1.08 -16.16
C SER A 21 20.36 -0.51 -15.70
N PRO A 22 19.42 -1.34 -15.21
CA PRO A 22 18.20 -0.82 -14.64
C PRO A 22 18.58 0.11 -13.47
N SER A 23 18.14 1.36 -13.52
CA SER A 23 18.39 2.32 -12.44
C SER A 23 17.80 1.72 -11.16
N SER A 24 18.65 1.32 -10.23
CA SER A 24 18.19 0.91 -8.91
C SER A 24 17.52 2.12 -8.28
N SER A 25 16.19 2.05 -8.05
CA SER A 25 15.50 3.12 -7.36
C SER A 25 16.17 3.36 -6.01
N SER A 26 16.40 4.64 -5.67
CA SER A 26 16.96 5.00 -4.37
C SER A 26 16.06 4.53 -3.23
N ASP A 27 16.65 4.12 -2.12
CA ASP A 27 15.96 3.83 -0.85
C ASP A 27 15.94 5.04 0.09
N ARG A 28 16.17 6.24 -0.44
CA ARG A 28 16.17 7.51 0.26
C ARG A 28 14.95 8.33 -0.12
N PHE A 29 14.38 9.01 0.87
CA PHE A 29 13.23 9.89 0.69
C PHE A 29 13.50 11.26 1.29
N SER A 30 12.79 12.29 0.81
CA SER A 30 12.83 13.61 1.39
C SER A 30 12.41 13.56 2.87
N THR A 31 13.07 14.33 3.70
CA THR A 31 12.67 14.50 5.11
C THR A 31 11.66 15.63 5.30
N THR A 32 11.45 16.44 4.27
CA THR A 32 10.45 17.52 4.25
C THR A 32 9.44 17.19 3.16
N PRO A 33 8.14 17.06 3.50
CA PRO A 33 7.12 16.78 2.51
C PRO A 33 6.68 18.03 1.74
N ASP A 34 6.23 17.82 0.50
CA ASP A 34 5.30 18.71 -0.14
C ASP A 34 3.94 18.58 0.56
N LYS A 35 3.28 19.69 0.85
CA LYS A 35 2.07 19.75 1.68
C LYS A 35 0.89 20.27 0.88
N PHE A 36 -0.20 19.51 0.88
CA PHE A 36 -1.43 19.84 0.18
C PHE A 36 -2.60 19.88 1.18
N PRO A 37 -3.18 21.07 1.47
CA PRO A 37 -4.30 21.19 2.40
C PRO A 37 -5.53 20.45 1.89
N VAL A 38 -6.15 19.65 2.75
CA VAL A 38 -7.45 19.01 2.49
C VAL A 38 -8.52 19.85 3.17
N GLN A 39 -9.56 20.20 2.43
CA GLN A 39 -10.66 21.01 2.98
C GLN A 39 -11.39 20.22 4.07
N ALA A 40 -11.62 20.86 5.22
CA ALA A 40 -12.35 20.27 6.33
C ALA A 40 -13.76 19.76 5.91
N GLY A 41 -14.14 18.59 6.41
CA GLY A 41 -15.41 17.93 6.05
C GLY A 41 -15.38 17.16 4.73
N GLN A 42 -14.25 17.12 4.03
CA GLN A 42 -14.11 16.30 2.83
C GLN A 42 -13.64 14.89 3.14
N VAL A 43 -12.56 14.74 3.92
CA VAL A 43 -12.02 13.48 4.42
C VAL A 43 -11.42 13.79 5.78
N ASP A 44 -12.18 13.54 6.85
CA ASP A 44 -11.77 13.91 8.20
C ASP A 44 -11.20 12.73 9.00
N GLU A 45 -11.59 11.49 8.69
CA GLU A 45 -11.21 10.25 9.40
C GLU A 45 -10.47 9.29 8.44
N ALA A 46 -9.44 9.80 7.72
CA ALA A 46 -8.69 9.01 6.76
C ALA A 46 -7.89 7.91 7.47
N SER A 47 -8.20 6.64 7.21
CA SER A 47 -7.49 5.48 7.74
C SER A 47 -6.67 4.76 6.67
N GLY A 48 -7.20 4.55 5.45
CA GLY A 48 -6.45 3.94 4.35
C GLY A 48 -6.38 4.80 3.08
N ILE A 49 -5.25 4.72 2.38
CA ILE A 49 -5.00 5.44 1.12
C ILE A 49 -4.30 4.56 0.09
N ALA A 50 -4.62 4.72 -1.19
CA ALA A 50 -3.96 4.01 -2.28
C ALA A 50 -3.86 4.87 -3.55
N ALA A 51 -2.72 4.88 -4.22
CA ALA A 51 -2.56 5.61 -5.48
C ALA A 51 -3.23 4.87 -6.63
N SER A 52 -4.18 5.51 -7.31
CA SER A 52 -4.92 4.95 -8.43
C SER A 52 -4.00 4.43 -9.53
N ARG A 53 -4.32 3.24 -10.05
CA ARG A 53 -3.62 2.61 -11.19
C ARG A 53 -4.31 2.94 -12.52
N THR A 54 -5.59 3.30 -12.49
CA THR A 54 -6.40 3.61 -13.67
C THR A 54 -6.50 5.11 -13.95
N MET A 55 -6.48 5.95 -12.93
CA MET A 55 -6.62 7.41 -13.04
C MET A 55 -5.36 8.12 -12.54
N ASP A 56 -4.58 8.70 -13.44
CA ASP A 56 -3.35 9.39 -13.09
C ASP A 56 -3.60 10.64 -12.22
N GLY A 57 -2.69 10.90 -11.26
CA GLY A 57 -2.84 12.02 -10.32
C GLY A 57 -4.00 11.89 -9.35
N ARG A 58 -4.46 10.65 -9.06
CA ARG A 58 -5.58 10.37 -8.15
C ARG A 58 -5.19 9.39 -7.04
N LEU A 59 -5.83 9.57 -5.90
CA LEU A 59 -5.70 8.76 -4.69
C LEU A 59 -7.09 8.26 -4.27
N TRP A 60 -7.19 6.99 -3.96
CA TRP A 60 -8.33 6.41 -3.27
C TRP A 60 -8.11 6.54 -1.77
N VAL A 61 -9.14 6.99 -1.04
CA VAL A 61 -9.09 7.14 0.41
C VAL A 61 -10.34 6.53 1.00
N GLN A 62 -10.18 5.68 1.98
CA GLN A 62 -11.26 5.23 2.85
C GLN A 62 -11.18 5.94 4.21
N GLU A 63 -12.30 6.03 4.89
CA GLU A 63 -12.41 6.62 6.22
C GLU A 63 -12.80 5.53 7.22
N ASP A 64 -12.38 5.71 8.46
CA ASP A 64 -12.59 4.79 9.57
C ASP A 64 -14.08 4.54 9.91
N SER A 65 -14.32 3.70 10.89
CA SER A 65 -15.64 3.31 11.41
C SER A 65 -16.50 4.53 11.78
N GLY A 66 -17.83 4.35 11.68
CA GLY A 66 -18.77 5.46 11.90
C GLY A 66 -19.00 6.35 10.68
N THR A 67 -18.26 6.17 9.60
CA THR A 67 -18.46 6.88 8.33
C THR A 67 -19.30 6.04 7.34
N PRO A 68 -19.91 6.66 6.31
CA PRO A 68 -20.66 5.93 5.29
C PRO A 68 -19.81 4.88 4.55
N ALA A 69 -20.42 3.75 4.15
CA ALA A 69 -19.77 2.74 3.33
C ALA A 69 -19.50 3.26 1.90
N GLN A 70 -18.40 3.98 1.76
CA GLN A 70 -17.93 4.60 0.51
C GLN A 70 -16.40 4.72 0.51
N ILE A 71 -15.83 4.87 -0.68
CA ILE A 71 -14.44 5.31 -0.84
C ILE A 71 -14.42 6.65 -1.57
N ASN A 72 -13.42 7.46 -1.23
CA ASN A 72 -13.24 8.81 -1.73
C ASN A 72 -12.16 8.83 -2.80
N LEU A 73 -12.41 9.46 -3.94
CA LEU A 73 -11.40 9.76 -4.95
C LEU A 73 -10.92 11.18 -4.75
N MET A 74 -9.64 11.34 -4.45
CA MET A 74 -8.99 12.63 -4.25
C MET A 74 -7.93 12.84 -5.33
N THR A 75 -7.67 14.09 -5.65
CA THR A 75 -6.49 14.46 -6.44
C THR A 75 -5.24 14.48 -5.57
N THR A 76 -4.06 14.34 -6.19
CA THR A 76 -2.76 14.40 -5.48
C THR A 76 -2.42 15.78 -4.91
N ASP A 77 -3.24 16.81 -5.20
CA ASP A 77 -3.18 18.13 -4.57
C ASP A 77 -4.21 18.31 -3.44
N GLY A 78 -4.81 17.23 -2.94
CA GLY A 78 -5.64 17.22 -1.74
C GLY A 78 -7.12 17.57 -1.92
N LYS A 79 -7.65 17.59 -3.15
CA LYS A 79 -9.06 17.91 -3.41
C LYS A 79 -9.90 16.66 -3.57
N LEU A 80 -11.01 16.58 -2.86
CA LEU A 80 -12.01 15.55 -3.09
C LEU A 80 -12.67 15.76 -4.45
N GLU A 81 -12.66 14.72 -5.29
CA GLU A 81 -13.26 14.75 -6.63
C GLU A 81 -14.61 14.02 -6.66
N LYS A 82 -14.69 12.85 -6.04
CA LYS A 82 -15.92 12.05 -6.02
C LYS A 82 -15.94 11.08 -4.84
N ARG A 83 -17.13 10.79 -4.34
CA ARG A 83 -17.42 9.69 -3.41
C ARG A 83 -18.06 8.54 -4.16
N PHE A 84 -17.56 7.34 -3.95
CA PHE A 84 -18.07 6.11 -4.55
C PHE A 84 -18.70 5.24 -3.48
N PRO A 85 -20.03 5.12 -3.45
CA PRO A 85 -20.71 4.21 -2.53
C PRO A 85 -20.29 2.76 -2.80
N LEU A 86 -20.23 1.97 -1.74
CA LEU A 86 -19.94 0.53 -1.77
C LEU A 86 -21.23 -0.24 -1.44
N PRO A 87 -22.01 -0.64 -2.46
CA PRO A 87 -23.31 -1.25 -2.22
C PRO A 87 -23.19 -2.64 -1.59
N GLY A 88 -24.05 -2.92 -0.62
CA GLY A 88 -24.18 -4.25 -0.01
C GLY A 88 -23.16 -4.57 1.07
N ILE A 89 -22.30 -3.63 1.45
CA ILE A 89 -21.39 -3.76 2.59
C ILE A 89 -21.58 -2.60 3.56
N ASN A 90 -21.14 -2.80 4.79
CA ASN A 90 -21.14 -1.78 5.84
C ASN A 90 -19.69 -1.53 6.28
N ASN A 91 -19.41 -0.30 6.70
CA ASN A 91 -18.19 0.00 7.43
C ASN A 91 -18.37 -0.47 8.88
N ARG A 92 -17.74 -1.62 9.21
CA ARG A 92 -17.75 -2.13 10.58
C ARG A 92 -16.57 -1.52 11.35
N ASP A 93 -15.35 -1.68 10.79
CA ASP A 93 -14.11 -1.16 11.34
C ASP A 93 -13.04 -1.22 10.23
N TRP A 94 -13.15 -0.28 9.26
CA TRP A 94 -12.25 -0.23 8.12
C TRP A 94 -10.97 0.48 8.49
N GLU A 95 -9.84 -0.14 8.22
CA GLU A 95 -8.54 0.34 8.69
C GLU A 95 -7.60 0.73 7.55
N ASP A 96 -7.53 -0.05 6.47
CA ASP A 96 -6.54 0.21 5.43
C ASP A 96 -7.04 -0.15 4.02
N LEU A 97 -6.32 0.34 3.01
CA LEU A 97 -6.67 0.19 1.60
C LEU A 97 -5.44 -0.16 0.76
N ALA A 98 -5.41 -1.34 0.18
CA ALA A 98 -4.37 -1.72 -0.79
C ALA A 98 -4.92 -1.72 -2.23
N ILE A 99 -4.00 -1.60 -3.21
CA ILE A 99 -4.33 -1.60 -4.63
C ILE A 99 -3.31 -2.40 -5.44
N GLY A 100 -3.78 -3.19 -6.39
CA GLY A 100 -2.89 -3.93 -7.29
C GLY A 100 -3.58 -5.05 -8.06
N PRO A 101 -2.83 -6.09 -8.48
CA PRO A 101 -3.39 -7.18 -9.25
C PRO A 101 -4.41 -7.99 -8.46
N GLY A 102 -5.43 -8.52 -9.14
CA GLY A 102 -6.46 -9.37 -8.57
C GLY A 102 -6.70 -10.64 -9.39
N PRO A 103 -7.90 -11.24 -9.30
CA PRO A 103 -8.20 -12.50 -9.99
C PRO A 103 -8.12 -12.42 -11.52
N GLN A 104 -8.50 -11.28 -12.09
CA GLN A 104 -8.47 -11.08 -13.54
C GLN A 104 -7.17 -10.41 -13.94
N ASP A 105 -6.42 -11.01 -14.83
CA ASP A 105 -5.17 -10.47 -15.35
C ASP A 105 -5.40 -9.13 -16.07
N GLY A 106 -4.49 -8.19 -15.85
CA GLY A 106 -4.55 -6.85 -16.45
C GLY A 106 -5.59 -5.90 -15.81
N VAL A 107 -6.32 -6.36 -14.79
CA VAL A 107 -7.27 -5.53 -14.04
C VAL A 107 -6.68 -5.17 -12.68
N SER A 108 -6.70 -3.88 -12.35
CA SER A 108 -6.38 -3.39 -11.01
C SER A 108 -7.58 -3.57 -10.09
N TYR A 109 -7.31 -3.96 -8.85
CA TYR A 109 -8.32 -4.15 -7.80
C TYR A 109 -7.98 -3.32 -6.57
N LEU A 110 -9.01 -2.84 -5.90
CA LEU A 110 -8.94 -2.30 -4.56
C LEU A 110 -9.23 -3.41 -3.55
N TYR A 111 -8.50 -3.39 -2.45
CA TYR A 111 -8.64 -4.31 -1.32
C TYR A 111 -8.86 -3.46 -0.07
N LEU A 112 -10.09 -3.44 0.41
CA LEU A 112 -10.53 -2.67 1.56
C LEU A 112 -10.53 -3.57 2.78
N ALA A 113 -9.77 -3.23 3.80
CA ALA A 113 -9.55 -4.05 4.98
C ALA A 113 -10.51 -3.67 6.12
N ASP A 114 -11.48 -4.54 6.39
CA ASP A 114 -12.41 -4.48 7.53
C ASP A 114 -11.87 -5.41 8.63
N ILE A 115 -10.81 -4.95 9.30
CA ILE A 115 -9.95 -5.76 10.18
C ILE A 115 -9.74 -5.17 11.57
N GLY A 116 -10.25 -3.98 11.84
CA GLY A 116 -10.24 -3.37 13.16
C GLY A 116 -11.10 -4.18 14.14
N ASP A 117 -10.61 -4.28 15.38
CA ASP A 117 -11.28 -4.96 16.48
C ASP A 117 -10.64 -4.56 17.81
N ASN A 118 -10.79 -3.31 18.21
CA ASN A 118 -10.20 -2.73 19.42
C ASN A 118 -10.49 -3.57 20.68
N PHE A 119 -11.60 -4.30 20.71
CA PHE A 119 -11.99 -5.15 21.84
C PHE A 119 -11.66 -6.63 21.64
N LYS A 120 -11.10 -7.03 20.49
CA LYS A 120 -10.74 -8.41 20.14
C LYS A 120 -11.91 -9.40 20.32
N GLN A 121 -13.08 -9.04 19.79
CA GLN A 121 -14.32 -9.81 19.94
C GLN A 121 -14.75 -10.50 18.63
N ASN A 122 -14.24 -10.02 17.48
CA ASN A 122 -14.63 -10.50 16.17
C ASN A 122 -13.90 -11.81 15.85
N GLN A 123 -14.67 -12.90 15.70
CA GLN A 123 -14.09 -14.20 15.31
C GLN A 123 -13.61 -14.22 13.85
N GLU A 124 -14.11 -13.29 13.04
CA GLU A 124 -13.78 -13.17 11.61
C GLU A 124 -13.50 -11.72 11.25
N SER A 125 -12.49 -11.54 10.41
CA SER A 125 -12.15 -10.29 9.76
C SER A 125 -12.37 -10.41 8.26
N TYR A 126 -12.57 -9.29 7.58
CA TYR A 126 -12.94 -9.27 6.17
C TYR A 126 -12.00 -8.39 5.35
N ILE A 127 -11.78 -8.76 4.10
CA ILE A 127 -11.21 -7.89 3.08
C ILE A 127 -12.19 -7.87 1.92
N TYR A 128 -12.66 -6.69 1.56
CA TYR A 128 -13.50 -6.51 0.38
C TYR A 128 -12.64 -6.20 -0.82
N ARG A 129 -12.77 -7.00 -1.87
CA ARG A 129 -12.03 -6.85 -3.12
C ARG A 129 -12.98 -6.51 -4.25
N PHE A 130 -12.64 -5.50 -5.05
CA PHE A 130 -13.43 -5.12 -6.21
C PHE A 130 -12.56 -4.47 -7.28
N PRO A 131 -12.94 -4.56 -8.59
CA PRO A 131 -12.23 -3.90 -9.66
C PRO A 131 -12.14 -2.39 -9.43
N GLU A 132 -10.97 -1.82 -9.67
CA GLU A 132 -10.77 -0.39 -9.60
C GLU A 132 -11.57 0.32 -10.72
N PRO A 133 -12.40 1.34 -10.42
CA PRO A 133 -13.04 2.17 -11.44
C PRO A 133 -12.00 2.83 -12.36
N LYS A 134 -12.30 2.89 -13.67
CA LYS A 134 -11.39 3.45 -14.69
C LYS A 134 -11.60 4.93 -14.92
N ASN A 135 -12.72 5.47 -14.47
CA ASN A 135 -13.05 6.88 -14.56
C ASN A 135 -14.16 7.24 -13.56
N THR A 136 -14.41 8.54 -13.43
CA THR A 136 -15.40 9.07 -12.47
C THR A 136 -16.86 8.81 -12.83
N ASN A 137 -17.19 8.33 -14.06
CA ASN A 137 -18.56 8.01 -14.45
C ASN A 137 -18.96 6.57 -14.07
N GLU A 138 -17.99 5.72 -13.76
CA GLU A 138 -18.26 4.35 -13.32
C GLU A 138 -18.81 4.31 -11.88
N THR A 139 -19.38 3.18 -11.53
CA THR A 139 -19.83 2.82 -10.18
C THR A 139 -19.08 1.59 -9.72
N ILE A 140 -18.91 1.43 -8.41
CA ILE A 140 -18.30 0.22 -7.87
C ILE A 140 -19.31 -0.92 -7.91
N SER A 141 -18.86 -2.06 -8.41
CA SER A 141 -19.62 -3.30 -8.52
C SER A 141 -18.70 -4.52 -8.42
N GLY A 142 -19.27 -5.71 -8.33
CA GLY A 142 -18.48 -6.94 -8.23
C GLY A 142 -17.66 -7.01 -6.95
N ILE A 143 -18.20 -6.48 -5.84
CA ILE A 143 -17.55 -6.54 -4.54
C ILE A 143 -17.56 -7.98 -4.04
N GLU A 144 -16.38 -8.54 -3.85
CA GLU A 144 -16.17 -9.87 -3.27
C GLU A 144 -15.68 -9.72 -1.83
N ARG A 145 -16.15 -10.57 -0.93
CA ARG A 145 -15.70 -10.63 0.45
C ARG A 145 -14.78 -11.81 0.67
N ILE A 146 -13.55 -11.56 1.12
CA ILE A 146 -12.59 -12.54 1.60
C ILE A 146 -12.72 -12.59 3.11
N SER A 147 -13.23 -13.71 3.65
CA SER A 147 -13.44 -13.89 5.08
C SER A 147 -12.31 -14.73 5.66
N PHE A 148 -11.76 -14.29 6.77
CA PHE A 148 -10.68 -15.03 7.42
C PHE A 148 -10.74 -14.89 8.95
N ARG A 149 -9.96 -15.75 9.63
CA ARG A 149 -9.71 -15.70 11.07
C ARG A 149 -8.23 -15.80 11.35
N TYR A 150 -7.81 -15.23 12.45
CA TYR A 150 -6.44 -15.42 12.92
C TYR A 150 -6.30 -16.78 13.64
N PRO A 151 -5.15 -17.48 13.50
CA PRO A 151 -4.97 -18.82 14.10
C PRO A 151 -4.89 -18.77 15.63
N ASP A 152 -4.61 -17.63 16.18
CA ASP A 152 -4.34 -17.38 17.61
C ASP A 152 -5.39 -16.46 18.28
N GLY A 153 -6.60 -16.43 17.72
CA GLY A 153 -7.76 -15.69 18.22
C GLY A 153 -7.89 -14.29 17.67
N PRO A 154 -8.99 -13.58 17.99
CA PRO A 154 -9.29 -12.24 17.48
C PRO A 154 -8.15 -11.24 17.66
N ARG A 155 -7.95 -10.38 16.68
CA ARG A 155 -6.89 -9.37 16.65
C ARG A 155 -7.44 -8.04 16.17
N ASP A 156 -6.90 -7.01 16.77
CA ASP A 156 -6.96 -5.65 16.25
C ASP A 156 -5.82 -5.47 15.25
N ALA A 157 -6.13 -5.21 13.99
CA ALA A 157 -5.17 -5.06 12.92
C ALA A 157 -5.51 -3.85 12.06
N GLU A 158 -4.48 -3.16 11.57
CA GLU A 158 -4.65 -1.87 10.92
C GLU A 158 -3.80 -1.67 9.67
N ALA A 159 -3.10 -2.69 9.21
CA ALA A 159 -2.35 -2.59 7.98
C ALA A 159 -2.57 -3.80 7.09
N ILE A 160 -2.76 -3.54 5.79
CA ILE A 160 -2.80 -4.53 4.74
C ILE A 160 -1.73 -4.25 3.70
N LEU A 161 -0.98 -5.30 3.32
CA LEU A 161 0.02 -5.23 2.27
C LEU A 161 -0.35 -6.21 1.16
N LEU A 162 -0.47 -5.73 -0.06
CA LEU A 162 -0.66 -6.58 -1.24
C LEU A 162 0.68 -6.80 -1.93
N ASP A 163 1.19 -8.01 -1.91
CA ASP A 163 2.37 -8.38 -2.69
C ASP A 163 2.00 -8.52 -4.17
N ALA A 164 2.39 -7.55 -5.00
CA ALA A 164 2.10 -7.56 -6.42
C ALA A 164 2.73 -8.74 -7.18
N GLN A 165 3.77 -9.37 -6.63
CA GLN A 165 4.48 -10.50 -7.26
C GLN A 165 3.76 -11.83 -7.04
N THR A 166 3.22 -12.05 -5.82
CA THR A 166 2.55 -13.30 -5.45
C THR A 166 1.03 -13.17 -5.38
N ARG A 167 0.50 -11.96 -5.29
CA ARG A 167 -0.90 -11.59 -4.99
C ARG A 167 -1.34 -12.03 -3.58
N ASP A 168 -0.40 -12.35 -2.71
CA ASP A 168 -0.68 -12.63 -1.31
C ASP A 168 -1.07 -11.34 -0.58
N LEU A 169 -1.96 -11.46 0.40
CA LEU A 169 -2.31 -10.38 1.30
C LEU A 169 -1.61 -10.61 2.64
N TRP A 170 -0.92 -9.58 3.11
CA TRP A 170 -0.28 -9.58 4.41
C TRP A 170 -1.03 -8.64 5.34
N ILE A 171 -1.25 -9.04 6.57
CA ILE A 171 -1.95 -8.28 7.60
C ILE A 171 -1.01 -8.08 8.77
N VAL A 172 -0.97 -6.86 9.30
CA VAL A 172 -0.17 -6.51 10.49
C VAL A 172 -1.09 -6.02 11.58
N SER A 173 -0.97 -6.61 12.79
CA SER A 173 -1.74 -6.18 13.94
C SER A 173 -1.26 -4.83 14.49
N LYS A 174 -2.05 -4.18 15.36
CA LYS A 174 -1.82 -2.81 15.84
C LYS A 174 -1.09 -2.74 17.18
N SER A 175 -1.68 -3.34 18.20
CA SER A 175 -1.54 -2.87 19.59
C SER A 175 -0.80 -3.83 20.52
N GLU A 176 -0.17 -4.88 20.00
CA GLU A 176 0.71 -5.73 20.78
C GLU A 176 2.08 -5.04 21.02
N GLU A 177 2.80 -5.46 22.08
CA GLU A 177 4.19 -5.01 22.33
C GLU A 177 5.08 -5.25 21.10
N LYS A 178 4.84 -6.36 20.40
CA LYS A 178 5.39 -6.71 19.09
C LYS A 178 4.23 -7.10 18.19
N VAL A 179 4.01 -6.32 17.15
CA VAL A 179 2.91 -6.61 16.23
C VAL A 179 3.14 -7.91 15.48
N ARG A 180 2.05 -8.57 15.11
CA ARG A 180 2.06 -9.87 14.45
C ARG A 180 1.84 -9.72 12.97
N LEU A 181 2.53 -10.57 12.20
CA LEU A 181 2.45 -10.65 10.77
C LEU A 181 1.71 -11.91 10.34
N TYR A 182 0.66 -11.74 9.52
CA TYR A 182 -0.16 -12.82 8.99
C TYR A 182 -0.21 -12.75 7.47
N ARG A 183 -0.49 -13.89 6.83
CA ARG A 183 -0.64 -13.99 5.37
C ARG A 183 -1.93 -14.71 4.99
N LEU A 184 -2.59 -14.20 3.96
CA LEU A 184 -3.62 -14.89 3.20
C LEU A 184 -3.05 -15.19 1.80
N PRO A 185 -2.69 -16.43 1.52
CA PRO A 185 -2.09 -16.79 0.23
C PRO A 185 -3.08 -16.64 -0.92
N TYR A 186 -2.59 -16.31 -2.08
CA TYR A 186 -3.37 -16.31 -3.31
C TYR A 186 -3.50 -17.75 -3.87
N PRO A 187 -4.67 -18.17 -4.42
CA PRO A 187 -5.90 -17.39 -4.54
C PRO A 187 -6.71 -17.35 -3.22
N GLN A 188 -7.17 -16.17 -2.82
CA GLN A 188 -8.04 -16.01 -1.66
C GLN A 188 -9.45 -16.53 -2.00
N SER A 189 -10.03 -17.33 -1.09
CA SER A 189 -11.42 -17.82 -1.21
C SER A 189 -12.40 -16.69 -0.90
N THR A 190 -13.45 -16.57 -1.70
CA THR A 190 -14.61 -15.70 -1.44
C THR A 190 -15.84 -16.48 -0.98
N ALA A 191 -15.72 -17.83 -0.88
CA ALA A 191 -16.79 -18.72 -0.45
C ALA A 191 -16.59 -19.24 0.98
N ASP A 192 -15.33 -19.51 1.37
CA ASP A 192 -14.99 -20.12 2.66
C ASP A 192 -14.22 -19.15 3.55
N VAL A 193 -14.44 -19.24 4.85
CA VAL A 193 -13.59 -18.59 5.85
C VAL A 193 -12.26 -19.33 5.95
N LYS A 194 -11.16 -18.66 5.72
CA LYS A 194 -9.80 -19.22 5.81
C LYS A 194 -9.12 -18.83 7.11
N THR A 195 -8.24 -19.66 7.61
CA THR A 195 -7.33 -19.29 8.70
C THR A 195 -6.08 -18.67 8.06
N ALA A 196 -5.72 -17.47 8.50
CA ALA A 196 -4.51 -16.81 8.04
C ALA A 196 -3.27 -17.57 8.54
N ASP A 197 -2.21 -17.58 7.72
CA ASP A 197 -0.91 -18.13 8.13
C ASP A 197 -0.20 -17.16 9.07
N TYR A 198 0.22 -17.59 10.25
CA TYR A 198 1.03 -16.78 11.15
C TYR A 198 2.51 -16.83 10.76
N TYR A 199 3.12 -15.67 10.59
CA TYR A 199 4.52 -15.52 10.17
C TYR A 199 5.45 -14.95 11.23
N GLY A 200 4.96 -14.76 12.47
CA GLY A 200 5.78 -14.27 13.58
C GLY A 200 5.53 -12.80 13.92
N GLU A 201 6.48 -12.20 14.59
CA GLU A 201 6.37 -10.86 15.17
C GLU A 201 7.36 -9.88 14.56
N LEU A 202 7.00 -8.59 14.60
CA LEU A 202 7.90 -7.48 14.28
C LEU A 202 8.13 -6.65 15.55
N PRO A 203 9.34 -6.15 15.80
CA PRO A 203 9.66 -5.33 16.99
C PRO A 203 9.12 -3.89 16.84
N LEU A 204 7.86 -3.78 16.50
CA LEU A 204 7.10 -2.54 16.30
C LEU A 204 5.79 -2.64 17.05
N ASN A 205 5.16 -1.48 17.29
CA ASN A 205 3.82 -1.39 17.87
C ASN A 205 3.07 -0.17 17.33
N LEU A 206 1.78 -0.09 17.65
CA LEU A 206 0.90 1.01 17.25
C LEU A 206 0.90 1.24 15.73
N ILE A 207 0.92 0.14 14.96
CA ILE A 207 0.81 0.18 13.51
C ILE A 207 -0.58 0.69 13.14
N THR A 208 -0.65 1.56 12.13
CA THR A 208 -1.86 2.26 11.68
C THR A 208 -2.10 2.15 10.18
N GLY A 209 -1.16 1.61 9.41
CA GLY A 209 -1.35 1.42 7.97
C GLY A 209 -0.12 0.85 7.30
N GLY A 210 -0.27 0.45 6.04
CA GLY A 210 0.81 -0.14 5.29
C GLY A 210 0.70 0.03 3.77
N SER A 211 1.80 -0.12 3.08
CA SER A 211 1.82 -0.07 1.62
C SER A 211 2.95 -0.89 1.04
N MET A 212 2.70 -1.49 -0.13
CA MET A 212 3.76 -2.04 -0.97
C MET A 212 3.84 -1.29 -2.29
N SER A 213 5.05 -1.14 -2.79
CA SER A 213 5.29 -0.58 -4.12
C SER A 213 4.68 -1.45 -5.23
N SER A 214 4.37 -0.85 -6.38
CA SER A 214 3.71 -1.54 -7.50
C SER A 214 4.53 -2.70 -8.08
N ASP A 215 5.84 -2.72 -7.88
CA ASP A 215 6.74 -3.81 -8.26
C ASP A 215 6.95 -4.84 -7.13
N GLY A 216 6.34 -4.62 -5.95
CA GLY A 216 6.43 -5.49 -4.77
C GLY A 216 7.79 -5.48 -4.08
N LYS A 217 8.67 -4.52 -4.38
CA LYS A 217 10.03 -4.48 -3.82
C LYS A 217 10.13 -3.67 -2.54
N ASP A 218 9.38 -2.59 -2.44
CA ASP A 218 9.44 -1.68 -1.30
C ASP A 218 8.22 -1.86 -0.39
N ILE A 219 8.43 -1.80 0.91
CA ILE A 219 7.41 -2.00 1.95
C ILE A 219 7.45 -0.80 2.89
N LEU A 220 6.28 -0.24 3.18
CA LEU A 220 6.07 0.77 4.21
C LEU A 220 5.13 0.25 5.29
N LEU A 221 5.42 0.55 6.54
CA LEU A 221 4.46 0.50 7.64
C LEU A 221 4.43 1.87 8.32
N LYS A 222 3.23 2.34 8.59
CA LYS A 222 2.96 3.52 9.39
C LYS A 222 2.65 3.10 10.82
N SER A 223 3.06 3.93 11.77
CA SER A 223 2.76 3.81 13.18
C SER A 223 2.57 5.22 13.74
N TYR A 224 1.89 5.36 14.87
CA TYR A 224 1.87 6.65 15.60
C TYR A 224 3.27 7.11 16.03
N LEU A 225 4.26 6.22 16.07
CA LEU A 225 5.64 6.53 16.47
C LEU A 225 6.56 6.85 15.29
N GLY A 226 6.15 6.56 14.04
CA GLY A 226 6.99 6.79 12.88
C GLY A 226 6.58 6.03 11.64
N THR A 227 7.34 6.20 10.59
CA THR A 227 7.19 5.47 9.31
C THR A 227 8.40 4.56 9.12
N TYR A 228 8.16 3.31 8.79
CA TYR A 228 9.17 2.27 8.65
C TYR A 228 9.21 1.76 7.23
N TYR A 229 10.41 1.54 6.70
CA TYR A 229 10.65 1.14 5.32
C TYR A 229 11.60 -0.04 5.23
N TRP A 230 11.28 -0.98 4.33
CA TRP A 230 12.14 -2.08 3.92
C TRP A 230 12.20 -2.16 2.40
N ARG A 231 13.33 -2.66 1.91
CA ARG A 231 13.48 -3.03 0.51
C ARG A 231 13.79 -4.51 0.43
N ARG A 232 13.01 -5.22 -0.36
CA ARG A 232 13.20 -6.65 -0.64
C ARG A 232 14.30 -6.85 -1.67
N ASN A 233 15.12 -7.86 -1.46
CA ASN A 233 16.00 -8.39 -2.49
C ASN A 233 15.18 -9.28 -3.45
N ASP A 234 15.71 -9.52 -4.64
CA ASP A 234 15.07 -10.41 -5.61
C ASP A 234 14.90 -11.82 -5.02
N GLY A 235 13.70 -12.36 -5.10
CA GLY A 235 13.34 -13.66 -4.52
C GLY A 235 13.14 -13.69 -3.00
N GLN A 236 13.32 -12.58 -2.30
CA GLN A 236 13.08 -12.51 -0.85
C GLN A 236 11.57 -12.41 -0.57
N SER A 237 11.08 -13.19 0.39
CA SER A 237 9.69 -13.06 0.84
C SER A 237 9.45 -11.75 1.61
N VAL A 238 8.19 -11.32 1.71
CA VAL A 238 7.80 -10.16 2.54
C VAL A 238 8.19 -10.37 4.00
N ALA A 239 7.88 -11.54 4.55
CA ALA A 239 8.23 -11.88 5.92
C ALA A 239 9.73 -11.84 6.17
N ASP A 240 10.53 -12.43 5.27
CA ASP A 240 11.99 -12.40 5.39
C ASP A 240 12.56 -10.98 5.34
N ALA A 241 12.03 -10.13 4.47
CA ALA A 241 12.45 -8.74 4.38
C ALA A 241 12.18 -7.99 5.69
N MET A 242 10.97 -8.16 6.24
CA MET A 242 10.54 -7.41 7.43
C MET A 242 11.16 -7.94 8.73
N GLN A 243 11.43 -9.24 8.83
CA GLN A 243 11.93 -9.88 10.07
C GLN A 243 13.44 -9.98 10.14
N LYS A 244 14.12 -10.19 9.00
CA LYS A 244 15.58 -10.40 8.95
C LYS A 244 16.37 -9.14 8.64
N THR A 245 15.72 -8.08 8.19
CA THR A 245 16.34 -6.79 7.87
C THR A 245 15.80 -5.73 8.80
N ALA A 246 16.68 -4.92 9.40
CA ALA A 246 16.25 -3.78 10.20
C ALA A 246 15.52 -2.75 9.32
N ALA A 247 14.38 -2.26 9.81
CA ALA A 247 13.64 -1.19 9.15
C ALA A 247 14.47 0.10 9.12
N LYS A 248 14.35 0.85 8.02
CA LYS A 248 14.76 2.26 8.01
C LYS A 248 13.62 3.11 8.53
N THR A 249 13.90 3.97 9.49
CA THR A 249 12.93 4.99 9.93
C THR A 249 12.96 6.15 8.95
N LEU A 250 11.80 6.49 8.42
CA LEU A 250 11.60 7.62 7.51
C LEU A 250 10.98 8.81 8.24
N ALA A 251 10.95 9.96 7.57
CA ALA A 251 10.22 11.13 8.04
C ALA A 251 8.72 10.83 8.15
N SER A 252 8.10 11.40 9.15
CA SER A 252 6.68 11.23 9.48
C SER A 252 6.11 12.55 10.00
N GLU A 253 4.80 12.58 10.23
CA GLU A 253 4.13 13.67 10.92
C GLU A 253 4.70 13.85 12.33
N ALA A 254 4.49 15.05 12.91
CA ALA A 254 4.88 15.33 14.27
C ALA A 254 4.13 14.39 15.26
N LEU A 255 4.80 14.05 16.35
CA LEU A 255 4.16 13.30 17.43
C LEU A 255 2.89 14.01 17.92
N GLY A 256 1.82 13.23 18.11
CA GLY A 256 0.49 13.74 18.50
C GLY A 256 -0.46 14.04 17.34
N ILE A 257 0.00 13.88 16.08
CA ILE A 257 -0.87 13.82 14.90
C ILE A 257 -1.21 12.34 14.68
N GLN A 258 -2.49 12.02 14.61
CA GLN A 258 -2.98 10.68 14.27
C GLN A 258 -2.71 10.41 12.79
N GLY A 259 -1.47 10.02 12.48
CA GLY A 259 -1.07 9.67 11.12
C GLY A 259 -1.40 8.23 10.86
N GLU A 260 -2.38 7.94 10.01
CA GLU A 260 -2.82 6.57 9.75
C GLU A 260 -2.53 6.18 8.30
N ALA A 261 -3.17 6.81 7.34
CA ALA A 261 -3.06 6.39 5.95
C ALA A 261 -1.66 6.62 5.35
N ILE A 262 -1.16 5.62 4.63
CA ILE A 262 0.11 5.68 3.90
C ILE A 262 0.05 4.90 2.59
N CYS A 263 0.60 5.45 1.49
CA CYS A 263 0.80 4.67 0.27
C CYS A 263 2.00 5.16 -0.55
N PHE A 264 2.63 4.26 -1.30
CA PHE A 264 3.51 4.68 -2.40
C PHE A 264 2.71 5.40 -3.48
N ASP A 265 3.34 6.34 -4.15
CA ASP A 265 2.76 6.89 -5.37
C ASP A 265 2.71 5.82 -6.48
N ARG A 266 1.94 6.09 -7.53
CA ARG A 266 1.73 5.17 -8.64
C ARG A 266 3.02 4.64 -9.27
N ASN A 267 4.06 5.47 -9.32
CA ASN A 267 5.33 5.20 -10.01
C ASN A 267 6.48 4.88 -9.06
N ASN A 268 6.22 4.74 -7.75
CA ASN A 268 7.20 4.53 -6.69
C ASN A 268 8.25 5.67 -6.56
N ASN A 269 7.91 6.89 -7.00
CA ASN A 269 8.76 8.07 -6.90
C ASN A 269 8.68 8.78 -5.55
N GLY A 270 7.84 8.27 -4.64
CA GLY A 270 7.63 8.80 -3.31
C GLY A 270 6.49 8.09 -2.59
N TYR A 271 6.09 8.62 -1.45
CA TYR A 271 4.93 8.12 -0.71
C TYR A 271 4.10 9.27 -0.17
N TYR A 272 2.80 9.02 -0.06
CA TYR A 272 1.84 9.91 0.58
C TYR A 272 1.54 9.46 1.99
N THR A 273 1.27 10.43 2.88
CA THR A 273 0.61 10.19 4.16
C THR A 273 -0.57 11.15 4.31
N LEU A 274 -1.63 10.66 4.93
CA LEU A 274 -2.83 11.44 5.20
C LEU A 274 -3.29 11.13 6.63
N PRO A 275 -3.13 12.07 7.58
CA PRO A 275 -3.57 11.85 8.95
C PRO A 275 -5.08 12.04 9.07
N GLU A 276 -5.64 11.50 10.13
CA GLU A 276 -6.96 11.91 10.60
C GLU A 276 -6.95 13.36 11.08
N LYS A 277 -8.10 13.99 11.00
CA LYS A 277 -8.26 15.36 11.49
C LYS A 277 -8.14 15.45 13.00
N GLY A 278 -8.74 14.51 13.72
CA GLY A 278 -8.78 14.54 15.17
C GLY A 278 -9.24 15.91 15.69
N ASN A 279 -8.43 16.52 16.56
CA ASN A 279 -8.68 17.85 17.12
C ASN A 279 -8.15 19.01 16.26
N GLN A 280 -7.65 18.75 15.05
CA GLN A 280 -7.08 19.79 14.17
C GLN A 280 -8.18 20.51 13.39
N SER A 281 -7.91 21.74 12.95
CA SER A 281 -8.84 22.51 12.11
C SER A 281 -8.91 22.00 10.67
N SER A 282 -7.86 21.34 10.19
CA SER A 282 -7.73 20.83 8.82
C SER A 282 -6.73 19.71 8.75
N VAL A 283 -6.82 18.91 7.70
CA VAL A 283 -5.93 17.82 7.37
C VAL A 283 -4.96 18.23 6.27
N THR A 284 -3.78 17.65 6.23
CA THR A 284 -2.79 17.90 5.18
C THR A 284 -2.36 16.58 4.56
N LEU A 285 -2.54 16.42 3.26
CA LEU A 285 -1.92 15.37 2.48
C LEU A 285 -0.44 15.71 2.31
N ASN A 286 0.45 14.85 2.77
CA ASN A 286 1.89 15.04 2.68
C ASN A 286 2.47 14.11 1.60
N TYR A 287 3.40 14.61 0.79
CA TYR A 287 4.13 13.82 -0.19
C TYR A 287 5.63 13.87 0.06
N TYR A 288 6.24 12.72 0.30
CA TYR A 288 7.67 12.56 0.53
C TYR A 288 8.32 11.97 -0.72
N LYS A 289 9.03 12.81 -1.46
CA LYS A 289 9.68 12.43 -2.72
C LYS A 289 10.85 11.47 -2.48
N ARG A 290 10.99 10.45 -3.34
CA ARG A 290 12.19 9.60 -3.43
C ARG A 290 13.35 10.40 -4.05
N LEU A 291 14.57 10.26 -3.49
CA LEU A 291 15.76 11.04 -3.85
C LEU A 291 16.72 10.25 -4.75
#